data_9fc239008bb8f3f0c246184bf9a15cdb
#
_entry.id   9fc239008bb8f3f0c246184bf9a15cdb
#
_cell.length_a   1.000
_cell.length_b   1.000
_cell.length_c   1.000
_cell.angle_alpha   90.00
_cell.angle_beta   90.00
_cell.angle_gamma   90.00
#
_symmetry.space_group_name_H-M   'P 1'
#
loop_
_entity.id
_entity.type
_entity.pdbx_description
1 polymer ?
#
loop_
_entity_poly.entity_id
_entity_poly.type
_entity_poly.pdbx_seq_one_letter_code
_entity_poly.pdbx_strand_id
1 'polypeptide(L)'
;MNVKGLILAGIVSTTISCQSVKKEAPSFENYPVREGTLAEMDYSPVETKFSLWSPFADEVKVLLYESGHEGSAYKTIPMEREKDGTWKVAVQEDLNGKFYTFNVKMNGKWLGDTPGIMAKAVGVNGKRAAVLDLDTTDPEGWENDVRPALNSFADIVV
;
A
#
# COMPACT_ATOMS: atom_id res chain seq x y z
N MET A 1 15.75 -75.39 -23.36
CA MET A 1 14.64 -74.44 -23.52
C MET A 1 14.76 -73.40 -22.42
N ASN A 2 15.31 -72.21 -22.75
CA ASN A 2 15.52 -71.10 -21.77
C ASN A 2 14.40 -70.11 -21.99
N VAL A 3 13.55 -69.95 -20.97
CA VAL A 3 12.52 -68.89 -20.92
C VAL A 3 13.10 -67.69 -20.19
N LYS A 4 13.37 -66.58 -20.92
CA LYS A 4 13.80 -65.31 -20.36
C LYS A 4 12.56 -64.56 -19.86
N GLY A 5 12.45 -64.41 -18.58
CA GLY A 5 11.40 -63.54 -17.95
C GLY A 5 11.73 -62.07 -18.20
N LEU A 6 10.79 -61.34 -18.81
CA LEU A 6 10.84 -59.90 -19.02
C LEU A 6 10.26 -59.21 -17.76
N ILE A 7 11.09 -58.51 -17.01
CA ILE A 7 10.64 -57.68 -15.88
C ILE A 7 10.27 -56.31 -16.43
N LEU A 8 8.98 -55.97 -16.40
CA LEU A 8 8.46 -54.64 -16.77
C LEU A 8 8.54 -53.75 -15.55
N ALA A 9 9.48 -52.82 -15.51
CA ALA A 9 9.58 -51.81 -14.47
C ALA A 9 8.55 -50.69 -14.75
N GLY A 10 7.48 -50.63 -13.99
CA GLY A 10 6.49 -49.57 -14.05
C GLY A 10 7.03 -48.30 -13.36
N ILE A 11 7.20 -47.23 -14.11
CA ILE A 11 7.54 -45.90 -13.60
C ILE A 11 6.25 -45.28 -13.02
N VAL A 12 6.12 -45.24 -11.69
CA VAL A 12 5.05 -44.48 -11.03
C VAL A 12 5.45 -43.02 -11.02
N SER A 13 4.85 -42.24 -11.92
CA SER A 13 5.00 -40.79 -11.96
C SER A 13 4.08 -40.16 -10.89
N THR A 14 4.62 -39.80 -9.73
CA THR A 14 3.90 -39.03 -8.71
C THR A 14 3.84 -37.57 -9.14
N THR A 15 2.71 -37.13 -9.65
CA THR A 15 2.42 -35.72 -9.86
C THR A 15 2.15 -35.05 -8.51
N ILE A 16 3.13 -34.28 -8.02
CA ILE A 16 2.92 -33.40 -6.86
C ILE A 16 2.04 -32.24 -7.32
N SER A 17 0.74 -32.35 -7.06
CA SER A 17 -0.19 -31.23 -7.23
C SER A 17 0.08 -30.21 -6.14
N CYS A 18 0.73 -29.11 -6.50
CA CYS A 18 0.90 -27.96 -5.59
C CYS A 18 -0.46 -27.26 -5.45
N GLN A 19 -1.30 -27.71 -4.54
CA GLN A 19 -2.53 -27.00 -4.17
C GLN A 19 -2.10 -25.76 -3.39
N SER A 20 -2.34 -24.59 -3.97
CA SER A 20 -2.21 -23.32 -3.25
C SER A 20 -3.23 -23.32 -2.10
N VAL A 21 -2.75 -23.44 -0.87
CA VAL A 21 -3.58 -23.29 0.32
C VAL A 21 -4.10 -21.87 0.31
N LYS A 22 -5.39 -21.67 0.06
CA LYS A 22 -6.03 -20.37 0.22
C LYS A 22 -5.89 -19.96 1.69
N LYS A 23 -5.18 -18.90 1.93
CA LYS A 23 -5.05 -18.31 3.25
C LYS A 23 -6.31 -17.49 3.51
N GLU A 24 -7.29 -18.08 4.18
CA GLU A 24 -8.46 -17.32 4.59
C GLU A 24 -8.06 -16.27 5.62
N ALA A 25 -8.57 -15.06 5.45
CA ALA A 25 -8.43 -14.03 6.47
C ALA A 25 -9.20 -14.50 7.72
N PRO A 26 -8.67 -14.33 8.93
CA PRO A 26 -9.38 -14.65 10.14
C PRO A 26 -10.67 -13.84 10.25
N SER A 27 -11.61 -14.30 11.10
CA SER A 27 -12.79 -13.51 11.43
C SER A 27 -12.38 -12.15 12.02
N PHE A 28 -13.28 -11.17 11.98
CA PHE A 28 -13.02 -9.82 12.48
C PHE A 28 -12.48 -9.83 13.93
N GLU A 29 -13.02 -10.69 14.80
CA GLU A 29 -12.61 -10.82 16.20
C GLU A 29 -11.16 -11.32 16.37
N ASN A 30 -10.67 -12.06 15.40
CA ASN A 30 -9.31 -12.63 15.38
C ASN A 30 -8.36 -11.91 14.42
N TYR A 31 -8.80 -10.77 13.85
CA TYR A 31 -7.94 -10.01 12.99
C TYR A 31 -6.82 -9.35 13.82
N PRO A 32 -5.55 -9.42 13.39
CA PRO A 32 -4.47 -8.80 14.13
C PRO A 32 -4.69 -7.30 14.25
N VAL A 33 -4.30 -6.74 15.38
CA VAL A 33 -4.33 -5.30 15.62
C VAL A 33 -2.89 -4.79 15.56
N ARG A 34 -2.69 -3.71 14.83
CA ARG A 34 -1.42 -2.99 14.83
C ARG A 34 -1.45 -1.90 15.89
N GLU A 35 -0.47 -1.92 16.77
CA GLU A 35 -0.29 -0.85 17.75
C GLU A 35 0.46 0.35 17.16
N GLY A 36 0.17 1.54 17.68
CA GLY A 36 0.81 2.80 17.29
C GLY A 36 0.30 3.38 15.98
N THR A 37 0.84 4.54 15.63
CA THR A 37 0.52 5.26 14.39
C THR A 37 1.31 4.72 13.20
N LEU A 38 0.70 4.72 12.02
CA LEU A 38 1.35 4.42 10.75
C LEU A 38 1.27 5.66 9.85
N ALA A 39 2.41 6.21 9.48
CA ALA A 39 2.47 7.15 8.39
C ALA A 39 2.52 6.34 7.08
N GLU A 40 1.46 6.40 6.27
CA GLU A 40 1.43 5.71 4.97
C GLU A 40 2.39 6.33 3.98
N MET A 41 2.61 7.61 4.09
CA MET A 41 3.59 8.36 3.31
C MET A 41 4.31 9.35 4.21
N ASP A 42 5.63 9.33 4.15
CA ASP A 42 6.54 10.26 4.82
C ASP A 42 7.50 10.82 3.78
N TYR A 43 7.34 12.11 3.49
CA TYR A 43 8.05 12.79 2.42
C TYR A 43 9.22 13.62 2.97
N SER A 44 10.30 13.58 2.23
CA SER A 44 11.36 14.59 2.26
C SER A 44 11.88 14.83 0.82
N PRO A 45 12.58 15.95 0.55
CA PRO A 45 13.11 16.22 -0.80
C PRO A 45 14.12 15.19 -1.33
N VAL A 46 14.69 14.36 -0.45
CA VAL A 46 15.69 13.36 -0.84
C VAL A 46 15.15 11.94 -0.83
N GLU A 47 14.07 11.70 -0.08
CA GLU A 47 13.51 10.36 0.09
C GLU A 47 12.02 10.45 0.43
N THR A 48 11.22 9.60 -0.19
CA THR A 48 9.82 9.37 0.22
C THR A 48 9.65 7.93 0.68
N LYS A 49 9.16 7.75 1.91
CA LYS A 49 8.87 6.43 2.48
C LYS A 49 7.38 6.14 2.36
N PHE A 50 7.06 4.96 1.84
CA PHE A 50 5.70 4.45 1.78
C PHE A 50 5.55 3.27 2.72
N SER A 51 4.44 3.22 3.44
CA SER A 51 4.10 2.15 4.37
C SER A 51 2.63 1.78 4.23
N LEU A 52 2.32 0.49 4.22
CA LEU A 52 0.95 0.00 4.19
C LEU A 52 0.82 -1.20 5.15
N TRP A 53 -0.16 -1.18 6.03
CA TRP A 53 -0.44 -2.34 6.86
C TRP A 53 -1.46 -3.25 6.17
N SER A 54 -1.02 -4.43 5.79
CA SER A 54 -1.84 -5.45 5.14
C SER A 54 -1.32 -6.85 5.52
N PRO A 55 -1.67 -7.36 6.70
CA PRO A 55 -1.05 -8.55 7.28
C PRO A 55 -1.32 -9.84 6.49
N PHE A 56 -2.37 -9.88 5.67
CA PHE A 56 -2.74 -11.04 4.87
C PHE A 56 -2.42 -10.90 3.38
N ALA A 57 -1.84 -9.78 2.96
CA ALA A 57 -1.39 -9.62 1.59
C ALA A 57 -0.30 -10.64 1.24
N ASP A 58 -0.35 -11.15 0.01
CA ASP A 58 0.69 -11.98 -0.56
C ASP A 58 1.86 -11.12 -1.06
N GLU A 59 1.51 -9.99 -1.71
CA GLU A 59 2.44 -9.02 -2.26
C GLU A 59 1.79 -7.62 -2.21
N VAL A 60 2.60 -6.58 -2.07
CA VAL A 60 2.18 -5.17 -2.16
C VAL A 60 3.17 -4.41 -3.02
N LYS A 61 2.65 -3.47 -3.79
CA LYS A 61 3.46 -2.53 -4.57
C LYS A 61 2.88 -1.13 -4.51
N VAL A 62 3.74 -0.13 -4.61
CA VAL A 62 3.37 1.25 -4.84
C VAL A 62 3.55 1.59 -6.31
N LEU A 63 2.60 2.32 -6.87
CA LEU A 63 2.63 2.82 -8.23
C LEU A 63 2.72 4.33 -8.19
N LEU A 64 3.63 4.91 -8.98
CA LEU A 64 3.86 6.35 -9.05
C LEU A 64 3.37 6.92 -10.38
N TYR A 65 2.76 8.11 -10.32
CA TYR A 65 2.12 8.77 -11.46
C TYR A 65 2.53 10.24 -11.54
N GLU A 66 2.59 10.76 -12.76
CA GLU A 66 2.78 12.20 -13.02
C GLU A 66 1.51 13.02 -12.73
N SER A 67 0.33 12.44 -12.95
CA SER A 67 -0.96 13.14 -12.87
C SER A 67 -1.90 12.45 -11.88
N GLY A 68 -2.72 13.26 -11.19
CA GLY A 68 -3.71 12.79 -10.21
C GLY A 68 -4.94 12.10 -10.82
N HIS A 69 -5.12 12.07 -12.14
CA HIS A 69 -6.34 11.57 -12.76
C HIS A 69 -6.14 10.77 -14.04
N GLU A 70 -5.06 10.97 -14.78
CA GLU A 70 -4.82 10.35 -16.08
C GLU A 70 -3.39 9.80 -16.22
N GLY A 71 -3.15 9.08 -17.31
CA GLY A 71 -1.86 8.47 -17.60
C GLY A 71 -1.63 7.16 -16.80
N SER A 72 -0.69 6.38 -17.28
CA SER A 72 -0.24 5.15 -16.62
C SER A 72 0.80 5.46 -15.55
N ALA A 73 0.99 4.52 -14.61
CA ALA A 73 2.12 4.60 -13.69
C ALA A 73 3.44 4.62 -14.46
N TYR A 74 4.29 5.60 -14.15
CA TYR A 74 5.63 5.66 -14.73
C TYR A 74 6.62 4.77 -13.99
N LYS A 75 6.31 4.43 -12.73
CA LYS A 75 7.14 3.56 -11.90
C LYS A 75 6.25 2.66 -11.03
N THR A 76 6.63 1.40 -10.92
CA THR A 76 5.98 0.41 -10.04
C THR A 76 7.06 -0.22 -9.19
N ILE A 77 6.91 -0.16 -7.86
CA ILE A 77 7.93 -0.56 -6.92
C ILE A 77 7.34 -1.59 -5.95
N PRO A 78 7.90 -2.81 -5.87
CA PRO A 78 7.48 -3.78 -4.87
C PRO A 78 7.84 -3.29 -3.47
N MET A 79 6.99 -3.61 -2.50
CA MET A 79 7.22 -3.28 -1.10
C MET A 79 7.69 -4.51 -0.33
N GLU A 80 8.51 -4.30 0.68
CA GLU A 80 9.03 -5.34 1.55
C GLU A 80 8.15 -5.54 2.77
N ARG A 81 7.91 -6.80 3.15
CA ARG A 81 7.05 -7.15 4.27
C ARG A 81 7.83 -7.21 5.58
N GLU A 82 7.34 -6.49 6.57
CA GLU A 82 7.80 -6.55 7.96
C GLU A 82 7.08 -7.66 8.76
N LYS A 83 7.62 -7.99 9.94
CA LYS A 83 7.07 -9.07 10.79
C LYS A 83 5.67 -8.81 11.30
N ASP A 84 5.30 -7.53 11.51
CA ASP A 84 3.98 -7.09 11.99
C ASP A 84 2.91 -7.03 10.89
N GLY A 85 3.27 -7.41 9.66
CA GLY A 85 2.39 -7.35 8.49
C GLY A 85 2.34 -5.97 7.82
N THR A 86 3.19 -5.05 8.22
CA THR A 86 3.42 -3.79 7.52
C THR A 86 4.30 -4.03 6.30
N TRP A 87 3.99 -3.34 5.22
CA TRP A 87 4.78 -3.32 3.99
C TRP A 87 5.43 -1.96 3.85
N LYS A 88 6.69 -1.90 3.43
CA LYS A 88 7.47 -0.67 3.35
C LYS A 88 8.30 -0.60 2.09
N VAL A 89 8.52 0.61 1.61
CA VAL A 89 9.53 0.93 0.60
C VAL A 89 9.97 2.38 0.75
N ALA A 90 11.24 2.64 0.49
CA ALA A 90 11.81 3.97 0.40
C ALA A 90 12.21 4.27 -1.05
N VAL A 91 11.82 5.43 -1.55
CA VAL A 91 12.14 5.91 -2.89
C VAL A 91 13.08 7.11 -2.75
N GLN A 92 14.31 6.95 -3.24
CA GLN A 92 15.36 7.97 -3.16
C GLN A 92 15.22 9.00 -4.29
N GLU A 93 14.09 9.71 -4.27
CA GLU A 93 13.73 10.73 -5.26
C GLU A 93 12.88 11.81 -4.60
N ASP A 94 12.95 13.04 -5.12
CA ASP A 94 11.97 14.08 -4.81
C ASP A 94 10.66 13.78 -5.54
N LEU A 95 9.67 13.36 -4.79
CA LEU A 95 8.34 13.04 -5.31
C LEU A 95 7.30 14.14 -5.07
N ASN A 96 7.72 15.36 -4.64
CA ASN A 96 6.77 16.46 -4.44
C ASN A 96 5.97 16.74 -5.71
N GLY A 97 4.64 16.84 -5.58
CA GLY A 97 3.73 17.05 -6.71
C GLY A 97 3.43 15.79 -7.52
N LYS A 98 4.03 14.64 -7.21
CA LYS A 98 3.70 13.35 -7.83
C LYS A 98 2.51 12.69 -7.12
N PHE A 99 1.98 11.65 -7.74
CA PHE A 99 0.84 10.91 -7.22
C PHE A 99 1.19 9.43 -7.05
N TYR A 100 0.48 8.77 -6.14
CA TYR A 100 0.70 7.35 -5.89
C TYR A 100 -0.59 6.58 -5.62
N THR A 101 -0.52 5.26 -5.81
CA THR A 101 -1.50 4.29 -5.34
C THR A 101 -0.78 3.08 -4.76
N PHE A 102 -1.47 2.36 -3.90
CA PHE A 102 -1.09 1.00 -3.54
C PHE A 102 -1.86 -0.01 -4.37
N ASN A 103 -1.23 -1.11 -4.68
CA ASN A 103 -1.88 -2.27 -5.26
C ASN A 103 -1.50 -3.49 -4.43
N VAL A 104 -2.50 -4.23 -3.98
CA VAL A 104 -2.36 -5.36 -3.05
C VAL A 104 -2.75 -6.64 -3.75
N LYS A 105 -1.96 -7.68 -3.57
CA LYS A 105 -2.28 -9.04 -4.01
C LYS A 105 -2.78 -9.86 -2.83
N MET A 106 -3.94 -10.47 -2.98
CA MET A 106 -4.54 -11.35 -1.99
C MET A 106 -5.04 -12.63 -2.65
N ASN A 107 -4.71 -13.78 -2.07
CA ASN A 107 -5.07 -15.10 -2.60
C ASN A 107 -4.70 -15.27 -4.08
N GLY A 108 -3.49 -14.82 -4.44
CA GLY A 108 -2.96 -14.90 -5.80
C GLY A 108 -3.54 -13.89 -6.80
N LYS A 109 -4.48 -13.01 -6.40
CA LYS A 109 -5.13 -12.04 -7.28
C LYS A 109 -4.75 -10.61 -6.89
N TRP A 110 -4.31 -9.80 -7.86
CA TRP A 110 -4.15 -8.36 -7.70
C TRP A 110 -5.53 -7.69 -7.59
N LEU A 111 -5.68 -6.85 -6.58
CA LEU A 111 -6.84 -6.00 -6.38
C LEU A 111 -6.71 -4.72 -7.22
N GLY A 112 -7.72 -3.86 -7.20
CA GLY A 112 -7.65 -2.55 -7.85
C GLY A 112 -6.64 -1.63 -7.16
N ASP A 113 -6.11 -0.67 -7.94
CA ASP A 113 -5.26 0.39 -7.39
C ASP A 113 -6.09 1.31 -6.49
N THR A 114 -5.55 1.67 -5.35
CA THR A 114 -6.23 2.54 -4.37
C THR A 114 -5.26 3.52 -3.74
N PRO A 115 -5.65 4.78 -3.51
CA PRO A 115 -4.92 5.65 -2.60
C PRO A 115 -4.94 5.03 -1.20
N GLY A 116 -3.98 5.37 -0.38
CA GLY A 116 -3.98 4.96 1.02
C GLY A 116 -5.11 5.60 1.81
N ILE A 117 -5.58 4.91 2.86
CA ILE A 117 -6.64 5.42 3.76
C ILE A 117 -6.17 6.62 4.60
N MET A 118 -4.86 6.80 4.75
CA MET A 118 -4.22 7.90 5.49
C MET A 118 -3.68 8.99 4.54
N ALA A 119 -4.11 8.99 3.28
CA ALA A 119 -3.69 10.01 2.32
C ALA A 119 -4.12 11.40 2.77
N LYS A 120 -3.16 12.33 2.88
CA LYS A 120 -3.39 13.73 3.31
C LYS A 120 -3.93 14.60 2.18
N ALA A 121 -3.63 14.26 0.93
CA ALA A 121 -4.11 14.94 -0.25
C ALA A 121 -4.37 13.91 -1.36
N VAL A 122 -5.33 14.19 -2.22
CA VAL A 122 -5.72 13.30 -3.31
C VAL A 122 -5.96 14.07 -4.60
N GLY A 123 -5.78 13.41 -5.71
CA GLY A 123 -6.12 13.91 -7.04
C GLY A 123 -7.62 13.85 -7.32
N VAL A 124 -7.98 14.05 -8.58
CA VAL A 124 -9.38 14.11 -9.03
C VAL A 124 -10.17 12.87 -8.63
N ASN A 125 -11.32 13.10 -7.99
CA ASN A 125 -12.22 12.05 -7.49
C ASN A 125 -11.57 11.03 -6.53
N GLY A 126 -10.50 11.41 -5.83
CA GLY A 126 -9.82 10.55 -4.88
C GLY A 126 -9.16 9.30 -5.50
N LYS A 127 -8.87 9.29 -6.79
CA LYS A 127 -8.31 8.12 -7.48
C LYS A 127 -6.86 7.83 -7.12
N ARG A 128 -6.10 8.86 -6.83
CA ARG A 128 -4.66 8.77 -6.50
C ARG A 128 -4.35 9.69 -5.33
N ALA A 129 -3.53 9.26 -4.42
CA ALA A 129 -2.99 10.10 -3.38
C ALA A 129 -1.88 10.98 -3.94
N ALA A 130 -1.70 12.18 -3.39
CA ALA A 130 -0.65 13.11 -3.75
C ALA A 130 0.49 13.06 -2.73
N VAL A 131 1.72 13.17 -3.21
CA VAL A 131 2.89 13.47 -2.39
C VAL A 131 3.05 14.98 -2.37
N LEU A 132 2.89 15.60 -1.21
CA LEU A 132 3.02 17.04 -1.05
C LEU A 132 3.90 17.37 0.15
N ASP A 133 4.75 18.34 -0.04
CA ASP A 133 5.41 19.05 1.04
C ASP A 133 4.40 20.00 1.70
N LEU A 134 3.84 19.59 2.82
CA LEU A 134 2.80 20.36 3.52
C LEU A 134 3.34 21.66 4.11
N ASP A 135 4.63 21.73 4.44
CA ASP A 135 5.25 22.94 4.99
C ASP A 135 5.27 24.09 3.96
N THR A 136 5.13 23.75 2.68
CA THR A 136 5.07 24.75 1.58
C THR A 136 3.64 25.17 1.23
N THR A 137 2.63 24.63 1.89
CA THR A 137 1.22 24.89 1.57
C THR A 137 0.58 26.00 2.41
N ASP A 138 1.25 26.42 3.47
CA ASP A 138 0.76 27.50 4.32
C ASP A 138 0.77 28.84 3.58
N PRO A 139 -0.32 29.64 3.66
CA PRO A 139 -0.35 30.99 3.13
C PRO A 139 0.68 31.90 3.81
N GLU A 140 1.12 32.93 3.10
CA GLU A 140 2.00 33.95 3.67
C GLU A 140 1.35 34.56 4.91
N GLY A 141 2.10 34.60 6.03
CA GLY A 141 1.66 35.14 7.29
C GLY A 141 0.85 34.16 8.16
N TRP A 142 0.68 32.89 7.73
CA TRP A 142 -0.06 31.87 8.50
C TRP A 142 0.49 31.69 9.91
N GLU A 143 1.79 31.78 10.08
CA GLU A 143 2.47 31.70 11.38
C GLU A 143 2.09 32.83 12.35
N ASN A 144 1.54 33.94 11.84
CA ASN A 144 1.08 35.07 12.61
C ASN A 144 -0.44 35.06 12.81
N ASP A 145 -1.15 34.07 12.31
CA ASP A 145 -2.60 33.96 12.46
C ASP A 145 -2.97 33.71 13.94
N VAL A 146 -3.83 34.54 14.44
CA VAL A 146 -4.28 34.46 15.84
C VAL A 146 -5.73 34.03 15.87
N ARG A 147 -5.99 32.92 16.54
CA ARG A 147 -7.35 32.43 16.74
C ARG A 147 -8.23 33.54 17.34
N PRO A 148 -9.38 33.88 16.72
CA PRO A 148 -10.35 34.81 17.30
C PRO A 148 -10.78 34.39 18.71
N ALA A 149 -10.93 35.35 19.61
CA ALA A 149 -11.44 35.06 20.94
C ALA A 149 -12.90 34.63 20.86
N LEU A 150 -13.20 33.43 21.38
CA LEU A 150 -14.57 32.94 21.51
C LEU A 150 -15.10 33.44 22.89
N ASN A 151 -15.95 34.45 22.86
CA ASN A 151 -16.51 35.04 24.09
C ASN A 151 -17.79 34.31 24.55
N SER A 152 -18.49 33.68 23.63
CA SER A 152 -19.71 32.90 23.89
C SER A 152 -19.83 31.75 22.88
N PHE A 153 -20.45 30.64 23.30
CA PHE A 153 -20.83 29.58 22.36
C PHE A 153 -21.84 30.05 21.31
N ALA A 154 -22.55 31.14 21.54
CA ALA A 154 -23.44 31.78 20.57
C ALA A 154 -22.69 32.47 19.41
N ASP A 155 -21.37 32.69 19.54
CA ASP A 155 -20.54 33.27 18.48
C ASP A 155 -20.16 32.23 17.42
N ILE A 156 -20.49 30.95 17.64
CA ILE A 156 -20.24 29.89 16.67
C ILE A 156 -21.35 29.95 15.60
N VAL A 157 -20.93 30.24 14.37
CA VAL A 157 -21.80 30.14 13.19
C VAL A 157 -21.52 28.80 12.51
N VAL A 158 -22.55 27.98 12.32
CA VAL A 158 -22.49 26.69 11.66
C VAL A 158 -23.10 26.83 10.27
#